data_e8c0a5fcf078370e875f942651f134d3
#
_entry.id   e8c0a5fcf078370e875f942651f134d3
#
_cell.length_a   1.000
_cell.length_b   1.000
_cell.length_c   1.000
_cell.angle_alpha   90.00
_cell.angle_beta   90.00
_cell.angle_gamma   90.00
#
_symmetry.space_group_name_H-M   'P 1'
#
loop_
_entity.id
_entity.type
_entity.pdbx_description
1 polymer ?
#
loop_
_entity_poly.entity_id
_entity_poly.type
_entity_poly.pdbx_seq_one_letter_code
_entity_poly.pdbx_strand_id
1 'polypeptide(L)'
;MKKKLNRRDAVLGVAAGLLMFYVGDRLLGLTNGAFHHIFGAGILFSYLLAPLAVSFVTGYITGPFGKFFGPIPPMAYLLSAYLAEVYHPSEMAVGIPVAPFMMIFFITVPEVSFLGGYVGEVLRRRRSARGTPAPTPKTRGPERIS
;
A
#
# COMPACT_ATOMS: atom_id res chain seq x y z
N MET A 1 -5.94 -24.63 6.08
CA MET A 1 -4.83 -24.01 6.88
C MET A 1 -5.19 -22.59 7.26
N LYS A 2 -5.33 -22.29 8.57
CA LYS A 2 -5.60 -20.93 9.08
C LYS A 2 -4.33 -20.09 8.87
N LYS A 3 -4.39 -19.08 7.99
CA LYS A 3 -3.29 -18.14 7.78
C LYS A 3 -3.13 -17.29 9.02
N LYS A 4 -2.05 -17.47 9.76
CA LYS A 4 -1.75 -16.70 10.96
C LYS A 4 -1.08 -15.40 10.56
N LEU A 5 -1.64 -14.27 10.97
CA LEU A 5 -1.04 -12.95 10.79
C LEU A 5 0.25 -12.88 11.64
N ASN A 6 1.37 -12.59 11.02
CA ASN A 6 2.58 -12.25 11.74
C ASN A 6 2.57 -10.74 12.05
N ARG A 7 2.41 -10.40 13.32
CA ARG A 7 2.37 -8.99 13.77
C ARG A 7 3.61 -8.20 13.37
N ARG A 8 4.78 -8.84 13.38
CA ARG A 8 6.04 -8.18 12.96
C ARG A 8 6.00 -7.79 11.49
N ASP A 9 5.57 -8.69 10.60
CA ASP A 9 5.47 -8.40 9.18
C ASP A 9 4.43 -7.31 8.89
N ALA A 10 3.32 -7.27 9.64
CA ALA A 10 2.30 -6.23 9.49
C ALA A 10 2.86 -4.85 9.88
N VAL A 11 3.53 -4.75 11.03
CA VAL A 11 4.16 -3.50 11.49
C VAL A 11 5.25 -3.05 10.52
N LEU A 12 6.13 -3.96 10.10
CA LEU A 12 7.18 -3.65 9.13
C LEU A 12 6.61 -3.20 7.78
N GLY A 13 5.54 -3.83 7.31
CA GLY A 13 4.89 -3.45 6.05
C GLY A 13 4.30 -2.05 6.11
N VAL A 14 3.59 -1.72 7.19
CA VAL A 14 3.01 -0.38 7.39
C VAL A 14 4.12 0.66 7.56
N ALA A 15 5.14 0.38 8.37
CA ALA A 15 6.27 1.29 8.57
C ALA A 15 7.03 1.55 7.25
N ALA A 16 7.29 0.51 6.47
CA ALA A 16 7.92 0.64 5.16
C ALA A 16 7.06 1.48 4.20
N GLY A 17 5.74 1.29 4.20
CA GLY A 17 4.81 2.09 3.41
C GLY A 17 4.82 3.57 3.81
N LEU A 18 4.77 3.88 5.11
CA LEU A 18 4.86 5.25 5.62
C LEU A 18 6.19 5.90 5.26
N LEU A 19 7.30 5.17 5.42
CA LEU A 19 8.62 5.65 5.05
C LEU A 19 8.71 5.91 3.55
N MET A 20 8.17 5.03 2.73
CA MET A 20 8.15 5.20 1.26
C MET A 20 7.36 6.43 0.85
N PHE A 21 6.22 6.71 1.50
CA PHE A 21 5.48 7.95 1.28
C PHE A 21 6.28 9.18 1.69
N TYR A 22 6.86 9.14 2.89
CA TYR A 22 7.65 10.27 3.40
C TYR A 22 8.85 10.59 2.50
N VAL A 23 9.59 9.56 2.09
CA VAL A 23 10.74 9.74 1.17
C VAL A 23 10.25 10.19 -0.21
N GLY A 24 9.17 9.60 -0.72
CA GLY A 24 8.57 9.99 -1.98
C GLY A 24 8.13 11.44 -1.98
N ASP A 25 7.51 11.90 -0.89
CA ASP A 25 7.12 13.29 -0.73
C ASP A 25 8.33 14.24 -0.74
N ARG A 26 9.38 13.89 -0.02
CA ARG A 26 10.62 14.70 0.03
C ARG A 26 11.37 14.75 -1.29
N LEU A 27 11.40 13.66 -2.05
CA LEU A 27 12.13 13.56 -3.31
C LEU A 27 11.33 14.13 -4.49
N LEU A 28 10.03 13.90 -4.51
CA LEU A 28 9.16 14.19 -5.64
C LEU A 28 8.26 15.40 -5.40
N GLY A 29 8.28 15.99 -4.20
CA GLY A 29 7.45 17.12 -3.84
C GLY A 29 5.96 16.82 -4.00
N LEU A 30 5.52 15.60 -3.63
CA LEU A 30 4.15 15.13 -3.80
C LEU A 30 3.13 16.06 -3.13
N THR A 31 3.49 16.70 -2.01
CA THR A 31 2.66 17.69 -1.31
C THR A 31 2.92 19.12 -1.74
N ASN A 32 4.13 19.47 -2.15
CA ASN A 32 4.55 20.86 -2.42
C ASN A 32 4.38 21.31 -3.87
N GLY A 33 3.55 20.62 -4.64
CA GLY A 33 3.06 21.18 -5.88
C GLY A 33 4.05 21.34 -7.02
N ALA A 34 5.26 20.76 -6.97
CA ALA A 34 6.12 20.73 -8.15
C ALA A 34 5.42 20.03 -9.34
N PHE A 35 4.52 19.09 -9.05
CA PHE A 35 3.66 18.43 -10.04
C PHE A 35 2.31 19.11 -10.25
N HIS A 36 1.90 20.07 -9.42
CA HIS A 36 0.63 20.79 -9.61
C HIS A 36 0.62 21.64 -10.88
N HIS A 37 1.77 22.03 -11.40
CA HIS A 37 1.88 22.78 -12.64
C HIS A 37 1.78 21.91 -13.91
N ILE A 38 1.89 20.58 -13.78
CA ILE A 38 1.71 19.66 -14.91
C ILE A 38 0.27 19.15 -14.83
N PHE A 39 -0.62 19.84 -15.52
CA PHE A 39 -2.06 19.57 -15.59
C PHE A 39 -2.37 18.07 -15.69
N GLY A 40 -3.06 17.53 -14.69
CA GLY A 40 -3.56 16.16 -14.66
C GLY A 40 -2.56 15.06 -14.26
N ALA A 41 -1.32 15.14 -14.69
CA ALA A 41 -0.31 14.10 -14.41
C ALA A 41 0.08 14.03 -12.94
N GLY A 42 0.18 15.18 -12.26
CA GLY A 42 0.50 15.24 -10.82
C GLY A 42 -0.59 14.60 -9.95
N ILE A 43 -1.85 14.88 -10.24
CA ILE A 43 -3.00 14.29 -9.55
C ILE A 43 -2.99 12.77 -9.73
N LEU A 44 -2.80 12.30 -10.97
CA LEU A 44 -2.76 10.87 -11.30
C LEU A 44 -1.61 10.17 -10.56
N PHE A 45 -0.45 10.80 -10.51
CA PHE A 45 0.70 10.26 -9.82
C PHE A 45 0.49 10.22 -8.30
N SER A 46 0.09 11.33 -7.69
CA SER A 46 -0.02 11.47 -6.24
C SER A 46 -1.17 10.65 -5.65
N TYR A 47 -2.32 10.57 -6.34
CA TYR A 47 -3.53 9.95 -5.79
C TYR A 47 -3.85 8.58 -6.39
N LEU A 48 -3.16 8.15 -7.44
CA LEU A 48 -3.36 6.84 -8.05
C LEU A 48 -2.09 5.98 -7.97
N LEU A 49 -1.01 6.42 -8.59
CA LEU A 49 0.20 5.60 -8.72
C LEU A 49 0.97 5.47 -7.41
N ALA A 50 1.15 6.55 -6.66
CA ALA A 50 1.87 6.50 -5.38
C ALA A 50 1.13 5.65 -4.33
N PRO A 51 -0.19 5.83 -4.09
CA PRO A 51 -0.95 4.94 -3.21
C PRO A 51 -0.91 3.49 -3.66
N LEU A 52 -1.01 3.21 -4.97
CA LEU A 52 -0.92 1.85 -5.51
C LEU A 52 0.44 1.21 -5.21
N ALA A 53 1.53 1.93 -5.51
CA ALA A 53 2.88 1.44 -5.31
C ALA A 53 3.21 1.20 -3.83
N VAL A 54 2.87 2.14 -2.97
CA VAL A 54 3.08 2.03 -1.52
C VAL A 54 2.27 0.88 -0.94
N SER A 55 0.99 0.77 -1.32
CA SER A 55 0.12 -0.30 -0.86
C SER A 55 0.57 -1.67 -1.36
N PHE A 56 1.11 -1.73 -2.58
CA PHE A 56 1.74 -2.93 -3.13
C PHE A 56 2.92 -3.39 -2.25
N VAL A 57 3.84 -2.49 -1.93
CA VAL A 57 4.99 -2.80 -1.07
C VAL A 57 4.54 -3.22 0.33
N THR A 58 3.61 -2.46 0.93
CA THR A 58 3.03 -2.79 2.23
C THR A 58 2.38 -4.17 2.20
N GLY A 59 1.56 -4.47 1.21
CA GLY A 59 0.88 -5.76 1.04
C GLY A 59 1.85 -6.91 0.80
N TYR A 60 2.91 -6.67 0.04
CA TYR A 60 3.96 -7.66 -0.20
C TYR A 60 4.73 -8.00 1.09
N ILE A 61 5.09 -7.01 1.91
CA ILE A 61 5.81 -7.21 3.17
C ILE A 61 4.90 -7.86 4.22
N THR A 62 3.67 -7.38 4.35
CA THR A 62 2.69 -7.91 5.32
C THR A 62 2.28 -9.35 4.98
N GLY A 63 2.14 -9.69 3.70
CA GLY A 63 1.72 -11.01 3.24
C GLY A 63 0.25 -11.29 3.49
N PRO A 64 -0.12 -12.32 4.31
CA PRO A 64 -1.51 -12.60 4.58
C PRO A 64 -2.22 -11.36 5.16
N PHE A 65 -3.36 -10.99 4.60
CA PHE A 65 -4.09 -9.76 4.92
C PHE A 65 -3.47 -8.45 4.39
N GLY A 66 -2.48 -8.51 3.50
CA GLY A 66 -1.85 -7.34 2.88
C GLY A 66 -2.84 -6.36 2.26
N LYS A 67 -3.94 -6.87 1.71
CA LYS A 67 -5.05 -6.06 1.18
C LYS A 67 -5.70 -5.12 2.22
N PHE A 68 -5.69 -5.49 3.51
CA PHE A 68 -6.26 -4.65 4.58
C PHE A 68 -5.23 -3.67 5.15
N PHE A 69 -3.96 -4.06 5.17
CA PHE A 69 -2.87 -3.21 5.66
C PHE A 69 -2.34 -2.24 4.60
N GLY A 70 -2.48 -2.59 3.31
CA GLY A 70 -2.08 -1.76 2.18
C GLY A 70 -2.63 -0.34 2.22
N PRO A 71 -3.92 -0.12 2.47
CA PRO A 71 -4.52 1.20 2.53
C PRO A 71 -4.05 2.09 3.69
N ILE A 72 -3.50 1.53 4.77
CA ILE A 72 -3.16 2.29 5.98
C ILE A 72 -2.17 3.44 5.71
N PRO A 73 -1.00 3.24 5.07
CA PRO A 73 -0.07 4.33 4.81
C PRO A 73 -0.64 5.44 3.91
N PRO A 74 -1.27 5.13 2.76
CA PRO A 74 -1.89 6.16 1.93
C PRO A 74 -2.99 6.95 2.63
N MET A 75 -3.83 6.26 3.43
CA MET A 75 -4.89 6.93 4.18
C MET A 75 -4.35 7.82 5.29
N ALA A 76 -3.33 7.37 6.02
CA ALA A 76 -2.68 8.21 7.03
C ALA A 76 -2.08 9.48 6.39
N TYR A 77 -1.46 9.33 5.22
CA TYR A 77 -0.93 10.44 4.46
C TYR A 77 -2.03 11.41 3.98
N LEU A 78 -3.09 10.89 3.35
CA LEU A 78 -4.21 11.69 2.88
C LEU A 78 -4.87 12.46 4.04
N LEU A 79 -5.04 11.82 5.19
CA LEU A 79 -5.56 12.45 6.40
C LEU A 79 -4.64 13.55 6.91
N SER A 80 -3.33 13.33 6.91
CA SER A 80 -2.36 14.35 7.34
C SER A 80 -2.36 15.56 6.40
N ALA A 81 -2.46 15.34 5.09
CA ALA A 81 -2.57 16.40 4.10
C ALA A 81 -3.87 17.21 4.26
N TYR A 82 -4.98 16.52 4.51
CA TYR A 82 -6.26 17.19 4.79
C TYR A 82 -6.20 18.03 6.05
N LEU A 83 -5.66 17.50 7.14
CA LEU A 83 -5.51 18.24 8.39
C LEU A 83 -4.57 19.44 8.21
N ALA A 84 -3.47 19.29 7.48
CA ALA A 84 -2.57 20.40 7.18
C ALA A 84 -3.30 21.54 6.45
N GLU A 85 -4.14 21.21 5.45
CA GLU A 85 -4.91 22.20 4.70
C GLU A 85 -6.00 22.88 5.57
N VAL A 86 -6.60 22.14 6.50
CA VAL A 86 -7.60 22.72 7.43
C VAL A 86 -6.97 23.68 8.43
N TYR A 87 -5.77 23.36 8.95
CA TYR A 87 -5.09 24.20 9.94
C TYR A 87 -4.25 25.32 9.34
N HIS A 88 -3.75 25.10 8.13
CA HIS A 88 -2.90 26.04 7.38
C HIS A 88 -3.36 26.11 5.93
N PRO A 89 -4.51 26.77 5.67
CA PRO A 89 -5.05 26.85 4.32
C PRO A 89 -4.03 27.52 3.39
N SER A 90 -3.73 26.87 2.27
CA SER A 90 -2.87 27.44 1.26
C SER A 90 -3.55 28.61 0.55
N GLU A 91 -2.81 29.65 0.23
CA GLU A 91 -3.35 30.81 -0.51
C GLU A 91 -3.94 30.43 -1.88
N MET A 92 -3.53 29.31 -2.45
CA MET A 92 -4.09 28.75 -3.69
C MET A 92 -5.50 28.16 -3.52
N ALA A 93 -5.90 27.81 -2.29
CA ALA A 93 -7.22 27.24 -2.03
C ALA A 93 -8.34 28.29 -2.01
N VAL A 94 -7.98 29.57 -2.08
CA VAL A 94 -8.94 30.67 -2.10
C VAL A 94 -9.74 30.64 -3.41
N GLY A 95 -10.92 30.03 -3.35
CA GLY A 95 -11.86 29.98 -4.49
C GLY A 95 -12.19 28.60 -5.06
N ILE A 96 -11.46 27.56 -4.69
CA ILE A 96 -11.81 26.18 -5.09
C ILE A 96 -12.37 25.44 -3.87
N PRO A 97 -13.59 24.89 -3.93
CA PRO A 97 -14.13 24.12 -2.81
C PRO A 97 -13.32 22.83 -2.63
N VAL A 98 -12.40 22.85 -1.66
CA VAL A 98 -11.49 21.72 -1.35
C VAL A 98 -12.28 20.48 -0.91
N ALA A 99 -13.39 20.66 -0.21
CA ALA A 99 -14.18 19.58 0.36
C ALA A 99 -14.69 18.54 -0.66
N PRO A 100 -15.32 18.89 -1.79
CA PRO A 100 -15.78 17.89 -2.74
C PRO A 100 -14.62 17.13 -3.42
N PHE A 101 -13.50 17.79 -3.69
CA PHE A 101 -12.32 17.09 -4.23
C PHE A 101 -11.73 16.11 -3.24
N MET A 102 -11.65 16.49 -1.96
CA MET A 102 -11.17 15.60 -0.90
C MET A 102 -12.08 14.39 -0.72
N MET A 103 -13.40 14.53 -0.85
CA MET A 103 -14.32 13.38 -0.81
C MET A 103 -14.01 12.36 -1.90
N ILE A 104 -13.73 12.80 -3.14
CA ILE A 104 -13.35 11.90 -4.23
C ILE A 104 -12.06 11.14 -3.87
N PHE A 105 -11.06 11.82 -3.31
CA PHE A 105 -9.81 11.17 -2.93
C PHE A 105 -9.98 10.20 -1.77
N PHE A 106 -10.84 10.52 -0.78
CA PHE A 106 -11.16 9.61 0.32
C PHE A 106 -11.87 8.33 -0.13
N ILE A 107 -12.49 8.33 -1.30
CA ILE A 107 -13.07 7.14 -1.92
C ILE A 107 -12.04 6.43 -2.81
N THR A 108 -11.39 7.15 -3.71
CA THR A 108 -10.51 6.57 -4.73
C THR A 108 -9.21 6.00 -4.15
N VAL A 109 -8.59 6.72 -3.20
CA VAL A 109 -7.29 6.29 -2.62
C VAL A 109 -7.41 4.95 -1.89
N PRO A 110 -8.41 4.68 -1.03
CA PRO A 110 -8.59 3.37 -0.43
C PRO A 110 -8.80 2.24 -1.44
N GLU A 111 -9.60 2.47 -2.48
CA GLU A 111 -9.87 1.46 -3.51
C GLU A 111 -8.60 1.06 -4.26
N VAL A 112 -7.84 2.05 -4.74
CA VAL A 112 -6.57 1.84 -5.42
C VAL A 112 -5.56 1.17 -4.49
N SER A 113 -5.51 1.59 -3.24
CA SER A 113 -4.62 1.05 -2.23
C SER A 113 -4.97 -0.40 -1.87
N PHE A 114 -6.26 -0.72 -1.84
CA PHE A 114 -6.71 -2.10 -1.63
C PHE A 114 -6.25 -3.01 -2.78
N LEU A 115 -6.35 -2.53 -4.03
CA LEU A 115 -5.83 -3.26 -5.19
C LEU A 115 -4.33 -3.48 -5.10
N GLY A 116 -3.56 -2.42 -4.79
CA GLY A 116 -2.11 -2.53 -4.59
C GLY A 116 -1.74 -3.56 -3.52
N GLY A 117 -2.37 -3.45 -2.36
CA GLY A 117 -2.16 -4.39 -1.25
C GLY A 117 -2.52 -5.84 -1.59
N TYR A 118 -3.61 -6.05 -2.34
CA TYR A 118 -4.03 -7.36 -2.82
C TYR A 118 -3.00 -7.96 -3.79
N VAL A 119 -2.54 -7.20 -4.78
CA VAL A 119 -1.53 -7.66 -5.73
C VAL A 119 -0.23 -8.02 -5.02
N GLY A 120 0.22 -7.18 -4.07
CA GLY A 120 1.39 -7.46 -3.24
C GLY A 120 1.27 -8.77 -2.46
N GLU A 121 0.12 -8.99 -1.82
CA GLU A 121 -0.19 -10.24 -1.10
C GLU A 121 -0.15 -11.46 -2.03
N VAL A 122 -0.76 -11.39 -3.23
CA VAL A 122 -0.78 -12.49 -4.20
C VAL A 122 0.62 -12.85 -4.68
N LEU A 123 1.44 -11.85 -4.98
CA LEU A 123 2.82 -12.08 -5.43
C LEU A 123 3.67 -12.73 -4.34
N ARG A 124 3.56 -12.28 -3.09
CA ARG A 124 4.24 -12.95 -1.97
C ARG A 124 3.83 -14.41 -1.84
N ARG A 125 2.53 -14.70 -1.95
CA ARG A 125 2.03 -16.08 -1.89
C ARG A 125 2.60 -16.96 -3.00
N ARG A 126 2.64 -16.46 -4.24
CA ARG A 126 3.20 -17.18 -5.38
C ARG A 126 4.69 -17.47 -5.20
N ARG A 127 5.44 -16.50 -4.67
CA ARG A 127 6.87 -16.69 -4.40
C ARG A 127 7.11 -17.74 -3.31
N SER A 128 6.34 -17.71 -2.23
CA SER A 128 6.44 -18.71 -1.15
C SER A 128 6.07 -20.11 -1.62
N ALA A 129 5.10 -20.26 -2.52
CA ALA A 129 4.72 -21.56 -3.07
C ALA A 129 5.81 -22.17 -3.97
N ARG A 130 6.58 -21.34 -4.68
CA ARG A 130 7.69 -21.81 -5.54
C ARG A 130 8.94 -22.21 -4.75
N GLY A 131 9.12 -21.68 -3.55
CA GLY A 131 10.28 -21.98 -2.68
C GLY A 131 10.13 -23.22 -1.81
N THR A 132 8.96 -23.88 -1.80
CA THR A 132 8.77 -25.13 -1.03
C THR A 132 9.23 -26.31 -1.88
N PRO A 133 10.33 -27.01 -1.50
CA PRO A 133 10.73 -28.22 -2.21
C PRO A 133 9.61 -29.24 -2.18
N ALA A 134 9.41 -29.94 -3.28
CA ALA A 134 8.42 -31.01 -3.36
C ALA A 134 8.64 -31.99 -2.20
N PRO A 135 7.58 -32.41 -1.49
CA PRO A 135 7.73 -33.40 -0.43
C PRO A 135 8.38 -34.64 -1.03
N THR A 136 9.56 -35.00 -0.52
CA THR A 136 10.23 -36.25 -0.87
C THR A 136 9.23 -37.38 -0.70
N PRO A 137 9.01 -38.22 -1.75
CA PRO A 137 8.11 -39.35 -1.61
C PRO A 137 8.61 -40.20 -0.46
N LYS A 138 7.76 -40.40 0.55
CA LYS A 138 8.04 -41.35 1.62
C LYS A 138 8.29 -42.68 0.99
N THR A 139 9.53 -43.13 0.96
CA THR A 139 9.90 -44.52 0.63
C THR A 139 9.11 -45.38 1.58
N ARG A 140 8.08 -46.09 1.06
CA ARG A 140 7.45 -47.18 1.78
C ARG A 140 8.54 -48.16 2.12
N GLY A 141 8.86 -48.26 3.39
CA GLY A 141 9.76 -49.30 3.86
C GLY A 141 9.20 -50.68 3.45
N PRO A 142 10.09 -51.65 3.23
CA PRO A 142 9.67 -52.99 2.81
C PRO A 142 8.72 -53.57 3.87
N GLU A 143 7.50 -53.90 3.43
CA GLU A 143 6.55 -54.68 4.24
C GLU A 143 7.25 -56.01 4.60
N ARG A 144 7.54 -56.22 5.89
CA ARG A 144 7.97 -57.54 6.39
C ARG A 144 6.78 -58.46 6.26
N ILE A 145 6.85 -59.30 5.28
CA ILE A 145 6.00 -60.49 5.16
C ILE A 145 6.55 -61.50 6.19
N SER A 146 5.79 -61.79 7.20
CA SER A 146 6.02 -62.89 8.15
C SER A 146 4.96 -63.96 7.92
#